data_5c74810830eaa85df63d4ebfd1076c43
#
_entry.id   5c74810830eaa85df63d4ebfd1076c43
#
_cell.length_a   1.000
_cell.length_b   1.000
_cell.length_c   1.000
_cell.angle_alpha   90.00
_cell.angle_beta   90.00
_cell.angle_gamma   90.00
#
_symmetry.space_group_name_H-M   'P 1'
#
loop_
_entity.id
_entity.type
_entity.pdbx_description
1 polymer ?
#
loop_
_entity_poly.entity_id
_entity_poly.type
_entity_poly.pdbx_seq_one_letter_code
_entity_poly.pdbx_strand_id
1 'polypeptide(L)'
;LMLNGCASEKTKQTAAQENDTEEDSGEKKIQIGLTVDSFVIERWIRDRDVFVATARELGAEVNVQDAGADTKEQISQIDYFIKKHMDVIVIIARDCKALSEAVERAHNAGIRVISYDRMVNDADTDMYISFDNRKVGEVMAQSMMEAIPDGGKIFMIQGSASDNNVDMVKEGFEDTLKNSDLKVVYEANCEGWVAELAADYVEEALEEYPDVKGIMCGNDDIASQVIQILAENQLAGQVIVVGQDGDLAACQRIVEGTQYMTAFKSIEDLARQAAEYAVKMAEEGKISSDVTDTMNDGSYDIPAKVLEPVAVTRDNIDEVIIDGGFHRRDEVYLNIDYDTE
;
A
#
# COMPACT_ATOMS: atom_id res chain seq x y z
N LEU A 1 20.62 8.88 -90.45
CA LEU A 1 22.02 9.28 -90.58
C LEU A 1 22.76 9.11 -89.27
N MET A 2 23.66 8.14 -89.25
CA MET A 2 24.98 8.09 -88.58
C MET A 2 25.00 8.35 -87.05
N LEU A 3 25.28 7.32 -86.24
CA LEU A 3 26.60 6.70 -85.95
C LEU A 3 27.42 7.49 -84.93
N ASN A 4 27.69 6.93 -83.85
CA ASN A 4 28.90 6.53 -83.08
C ASN A 4 28.57 6.56 -81.60
N GLY A 5 28.73 5.60 -80.82
CA GLY A 5 29.75 4.59 -80.61
C GLY A 5 30.91 5.12 -79.76
N CYS A 6 30.82 4.94 -78.40
CA CYS A 6 32.06 4.83 -77.64
C CYS A 6 31.82 4.03 -76.40
N ALA A 7 32.54 2.95 -76.29
CA ALA A 7 32.66 2.10 -75.12
C ALA A 7 33.48 2.82 -74.05
N SER A 8 33.10 2.62 -72.75
CA SER A 8 34.01 2.94 -71.68
C SER A 8 33.89 1.87 -70.55
N GLU A 9 35.04 1.51 -70.16
CA GLU A 9 35.43 0.37 -69.34
C GLU A 9 34.68 0.20 -67.99
N LYS A 10 34.43 -1.03 -67.68
CA LYS A 10 34.01 -1.48 -66.36
C LYS A 10 35.17 -1.45 -65.36
N THR A 11 35.15 -0.52 -64.45
CA THR A 11 35.94 -0.60 -63.23
C THR A 11 35.12 -1.32 -62.14
N LYS A 12 35.55 -2.52 -61.78
CA LYS A 12 35.06 -3.25 -60.62
C LYS A 12 35.63 -2.56 -59.39
N GLN A 13 34.78 -1.89 -58.62
CA GLN A 13 35.02 -1.57 -57.22
C GLN A 13 34.32 -2.61 -56.36
N THR A 14 35.10 -3.47 -55.72
CA THR A 14 34.74 -4.34 -54.64
C THR A 14 34.48 -3.46 -53.43
N ALA A 15 33.20 -3.23 -53.09
CA ALA A 15 32.81 -2.73 -51.79
C ALA A 15 32.84 -3.89 -50.79
N ALA A 16 33.77 -3.82 -49.88
CA ALA A 16 33.74 -4.63 -48.68
C ALA A 16 32.48 -4.23 -47.84
N GLN A 17 31.54 -5.15 -47.72
CA GLN A 17 30.52 -5.05 -46.68
C GLN A 17 31.20 -5.37 -45.34
N GLU A 18 31.52 -4.32 -44.60
CA GLU A 18 31.65 -4.45 -43.15
C GLU A 18 30.26 -4.78 -42.61
N ASN A 19 30.07 -6.03 -42.27
CA ASN A 19 29.01 -6.46 -41.37
C ASN A 19 29.39 -5.96 -39.97
N ASP A 20 28.94 -4.76 -39.60
CA ASP A 20 28.75 -4.40 -38.24
C ASP A 20 27.57 -5.22 -37.70
N THR A 21 27.86 -6.44 -37.23
CA THR A 21 27.04 -7.10 -36.23
C THR A 21 27.30 -6.31 -34.96
N GLU A 22 26.47 -5.30 -34.67
CA GLU A 22 26.21 -4.90 -33.32
C GLU A 22 25.74 -6.16 -32.59
N GLU A 23 26.64 -6.82 -31.90
CA GLU A 23 26.29 -7.71 -30.81
C GLU A 23 25.55 -6.82 -29.82
N ASP A 24 24.22 -6.83 -29.90
CA ASP A 24 23.34 -6.45 -28.80
C ASP A 24 23.67 -7.37 -27.63
N SER A 25 24.65 -6.97 -26.82
CA SER A 25 24.92 -7.54 -25.52
C SER A 25 23.82 -7.07 -24.56
N GLY A 26 22.56 -7.38 -24.93
CA GLY A 26 21.41 -7.13 -24.09
C GLY A 26 21.56 -7.95 -22.81
N GLU A 27 22.13 -7.37 -21.78
CA GLU A 27 21.96 -7.87 -20.42
C GLU A 27 20.45 -8.09 -20.21
N LYS A 28 20.08 -9.34 -19.96
CA LYS A 28 18.68 -9.70 -19.72
C LYS A 28 18.19 -8.90 -18.52
N LYS A 29 17.38 -7.87 -18.76
CA LYS A 29 16.79 -7.08 -17.68
C LYS A 29 15.98 -7.94 -16.75
N ILE A 30 16.08 -7.68 -15.45
CA ILE A 30 15.24 -8.30 -14.42
C ILE A 30 13.78 -7.97 -14.71
N GLN A 31 12.92 -8.99 -14.66
CA GLN A 31 11.50 -8.89 -14.92
C GLN A 31 10.72 -9.12 -13.61
N ILE A 32 9.99 -8.13 -13.15
CA ILE A 32 9.18 -8.20 -11.92
C ILE A 32 7.71 -8.14 -12.29
N GLY A 33 6.92 -9.09 -11.79
CA GLY A 33 5.46 -9.03 -11.84
C GLY A 33 4.93 -8.38 -10.56
N LEU A 34 4.11 -7.35 -10.66
CA LEU A 34 3.40 -6.74 -9.55
C LEU A 34 1.89 -6.88 -9.76
N THR A 35 1.22 -7.67 -8.92
CA THR A 35 -0.24 -7.76 -8.91
C THR A 35 -0.82 -7.01 -7.72
N VAL A 36 -1.76 -6.12 -8.01
CA VAL A 36 -2.42 -5.24 -7.04
C VAL A 36 -3.87 -5.69 -6.90
N ASP A 37 -4.38 -5.74 -5.67
CA ASP A 37 -5.79 -6.03 -5.37
C ASP A 37 -6.74 -5.19 -6.25
N SER A 38 -6.61 -3.87 -6.11
CA SER A 38 -7.34 -2.88 -6.89
C SER A 38 -6.75 -1.49 -6.62
N PHE A 39 -7.18 -0.48 -7.38
CA PHE A 39 -6.84 0.91 -7.10
C PHE A 39 -8.00 1.69 -6.42
N VAL A 40 -8.85 0.97 -5.66
CA VAL A 40 -9.93 1.60 -4.87
C VAL A 40 -9.35 2.42 -3.71
N ILE A 41 -8.31 1.91 -3.04
CA ILE A 41 -7.59 2.64 -2.00
C ILE A 41 -6.57 3.57 -2.68
N GLU A 42 -6.63 4.87 -2.38
CA GLU A 42 -5.84 5.91 -3.04
C GLU A 42 -4.32 5.64 -2.98
N ARG A 43 -3.82 5.19 -1.83
CA ARG A 43 -2.38 4.97 -1.65
C ARG A 43 -1.75 4.00 -2.67
N TRP A 44 -2.48 3.00 -3.16
CA TRP A 44 -1.94 1.98 -4.08
C TRP A 44 -1.40 2.56 -5.39
N ILE A 45 -1.92 3.69 -5.84
CA ILE A 45 -1.40 4.41 -7.00
C ILE A 45 0.01 4.93 -6.71
N ARG A 46 0.22 5.52 -5.54
CA ARG A 46 1.53 6.05 -5.12
C ARG A 46 2.53 4.93 -4.83
N ASP A 47 2.10 3.87 -4.12
CA ASP A 47 2.92 2.66 -3.90
C ASP A 47 3.43 2.10 -5.24
N ARG A 48 2.54 1.91 -6.21
CA ARG A 48 2.87 1.44 -7.56
C ARG A 48 3.88 2.35 -8.24
N ASP A 49 3.64 3.65 -8.25
CA ASP A 49 4.47 4.60 -8.99
C ASP A 49 5.90 4.66 -8.42
N VAL A 50 6.04 4.68 -7.11
CA VAL A 50 7.36 4.65 -6.43
C VAL A 50 8.05 3.30 -6.67
N PHE A 51 7.34 2.19 -6.52
CA PHE A 51 7.89 0.85 -6.76
C PHE A 51 8.43 0.73 -8.20
N VAL A 52 7.62 1.10 -9.19
CA VAL A 52 8.00 1.01 -10.61
C VAL A 52 9.18 1.94 -10.94
N ALA A 53 9.17 3.18 -10.42
CA ALA A 53 10.26 4.12 -10.64
C ALA A 53 11.57 3.59 -10.06
N THR A 54 11.57 3.13 -8.80
CA THR A 54 12.75 2.59 -8.13
C THR A 54 13.28 1.33 -8.83
N ALA A 55 12.41 0.38 -9.16
CA ALA A 55 12.83 -0.82 -9.89
C ALA A 55 13.47 -0.50 -11.24
N ARG A 56 12.92 0.49 -11.96
CA ARG A 56 13.48 0.94 -13.24
C ARG A 56 14.84 1.61 -13.07
N GLU A 57 15.02 2.44 -12.06
CA GLU A 57 16.31 3.05 -11.73
C GLU A 57 17.39 2.00 -11.43
N LEU A 58 16.99 0.86 -10.86
CA LEU A 58 17.83 -0.30 -10.59
C LEU A 58 17.99 -1.25 -11.80
N GLY A 59 17.47 -0.88 -12.98
CA GLY A 59 17.62 -1.64 -14.22
C GLY A 59 16.61 -2.75 -14.45
N ALA A 60 15.58 -2.88 -13.60
CA ALA A 60 14.50 -3.85 -13.74
C ALA A 60 13.31 -3.28 -14.55
N GLU A 61 12.50 -4.18 -15.09
CA GLU A 61 11.21 -3.87 -15.70
C GLU A 61 10.08 -4.45 -14.83
N VAL A 62 9.00 -3.70 -14.68
CA VAL A 62 7.85 -4.11 -13.87
C VAL A 62 6.62 -4.25 -14.75
N ASN A 63 5.99 -5.42 -14.72
CA ASN A 63 4.67 -5.65 -15.29
C ASN A 63 3.64 -5.51 -14.16
N VAL A 64 2.86 -4.42 -14.19
CA VAL A 64 1.83 -4.13 -13.19
C VAL A 64 0.49 -4.61 -13.71
N GLN A 65 -0.24 -5.36 -12.87
CA GLN A 65 -1.60 -5.79 -13.16
C GLN A 65 -2.54 -5.47 -11.98
N ASP A 66 -3.71 -4.95 -12.32
CA ASP A 66 -4.82 -4.66 -11.40
C ASP A 66 -5.80 -5.82 -11.43
N ALA A 67 -6.04 -6.45 -10.28
CA ALA A 67 -6.97 -7.56 -10.16
C ALA A 67 -8.44 -7.10 -10.13
N GLY A 68 -8.70 -5.78 -10.07
CA GLY A 68 -10.06 -5.23 -10.09
C GLY A 68 -10.94 -5.74 -8.95
N ALA A 69 -10.32 -6.00 -7.79
CA ALA A 69 -10.96 -6.58 -6.61
C ALA A 69 -11.51 -8.01 -6.84
N ASP A 70 -10.97 -8.76 -7.80
CA ASP A 70 -11.34 -10.15 -8.08
C ASP A 70 -10.18 -11.11 -7.77
N THR A 71 -10.37 -11.97 -6.78
CA THR A 71 -9.38 -12.97 -6.36
C THR A 71 -9.02 -13.96 -7.48
N LYS A 72 -9.99 -14.33 -8.33
CA LYS A 72 -9.74 -15.26 -9.46
C LYS A 72 -8.89 -14.57 -10.53
N GLU A 73 -9.14 -13.29 -10.77
CA GLU A 73 -8.30 -12.48 -11.66
C GLU A 73 -6.88 -12.39 -11.12
N GLN A 74 -6.71 -12.14 -9.81
CA GLN A 74 -5.39 -12.11 -9.19
C GLN A 74 -4.63 -13.43 -9.33
N ILE A 75 -5.29 -14.58 -9.13
CA ILE A 75 -4.71 -15.90 -9.37
C ILE A 75 -4.27 -16.05 -10.84
N SER A 76 -5.12 -15.61 -11.79
CA SER A 76 -4.80 -15.66 -13.22
C SER A 76 -3.60 -14.78 -13.58
N GLN A 77 -3.43 -13.65 -12.91
CA GLN A 77 -2.28 -12.76 -13.09
C GLN A 77 -0.99 -13.38 -12.57
N ILE A 78 -1.03 -14.07 -11.42
CA ILE A 78 0.11 -14.82 -10.91
C ILE A 78 0.50 -15.94 -11.91
N ASP A 79 -0.47 -16.70 -12.42
CA ASP A 79 -0.24 -17.73 -13.42
C ASP A 79 0.32 -17.15 -14.75
N TYR A 80 -0.12 -15.95 -15.13
CA TYR A 80 0.45 -15.22 -16.26
C TYR A 80 1.91 -14.85 -16.02
N PHE A 81 2.27 -14.34 -14.83
CA PHE A 81 3.65 -14.03 -14.48
C PHE A 81 4.53 -15.28 -14.48
N ILE A 82 4.03 -16.41 -13.99
CA ILE A 82 4.73 -17.70 -14.07
C ILE A 82 5.00 -18.07 -15.53
N LYS A 83 3.98 -17.99 -16.40
CA LYS A 83 4.10 -18.28 -17.83
C LYS A 83 5.08 -17.33 -18.55
N LYS A 84 5.21 -16.09 -18.08
CA LYS A 84 6.15 -15.10 -18.61
C LYS A 84 7.56 -15.24 -18.05
N HIS A 85 7.79 -16.19 -17.13
CA HIS A 85 9.09 -16.41 -16.48
C HIS A 85 9.62 -15.14 -15.81
N MET A 86 8.75 -14.45 -15.04
CA MET A 86 9.20 -13.34 -14.21
C MET A 86 10.25 -13.82 -13.21
N ASP A 87 11.21 -12.97 -12.87
CA ASP A 87 12.27 -13.31 -11.92
C ASP A 87 11.73 -13.24 -10.48
N VAL A 88 10.83 -12.26 -10.19
CA VAL A 88 10.16 -12.09 -8.90
C VAL A 88 8.69 -11.70 -9.13
N ILE A 89 7.80 -12.18 -8.27
CA ILE A 89 6.40 -11.75 -8.21
C ILE A 89 6.17 -11.04 -6.88
N VAL A 90 5.59 -9.84 -6.93
CA VAL A 90 5.17 -9.04 -5.78
C VAL A 90 3.66 -8.99 -5.73
N ILE A 91 3.08 -9.32 -4.59
CA ILE A 91 1.63 -9.49 -4.42
C ILE A 91 1.10 -8.54 -3.35
N ILE A 92 0.16 -7.66 -3.72
CA ILE A 92 -0.73 -6.98 -2.78
C ILE A 92 -2.02 -7.80 -2.76
N ALA A 93 -2.18 -8.66 -1.77
CA ALA A 93 -3.21 -9.66 -1.76
C ALA A 93 -4.63 -9.07 -1.67
N ARG A 94 -5.55 -9.53 -2.55
CA ARG A 94 -6.99 -9.26 -2.44
C ARG A 94 -7.62 -10.02 -1.28
N ASP A 95 -7.29 -11.29 -1.17
CA ASP A 95 -7.71 -12.19 -0.10
C ASP A 95 -6.49 -12.96 0.38
N CYS A 96 -6.11 -12.73 1.63
CA CYS A 96 -4.90 -13.30 2.22
C CYS A 96 -4.93 -14.83 2.32
N LYS A 97 -6.11 -15.46 2.27
CA LYS A 97 -6.29 -16.91 2.44
C LYS A 97 -6.43 -17.68 1.12
N ALA A 98 -6.57 -16.97 0.00
CA ALA A 98 -6.95 -17.58 -1.27
C ALA A 98 -5.79 -17.78 -2.26
N LEU A 99 -4.59 -17.30 -1.95
CA LEU A 99 -3.49 -17.23 -2.92
C LEU A 99 -2.37 -18.25 -2.69
N SER A 100 -2.41 -19.05 -1.62
CA SER A 100 -1.34 -20.00 -1.26
C SER A 100 -0.99 -20.98 -2.37
N GLU A 101 -1.99 -21.57 -3.04
CA GLU A 101 -1.76 -22.50 -4.16
C GLU A 101 -1.10 -21.81 -5.37
N ALA A 102 -1.42 -20.52 -5.62
CA ALA A 102 -0.80 -19.75 -6.69
C ALA A 102 0.68 -19.43 -6.37
N VAL A 103 0.98 -19.13 -5.12
CA VAL A 103 2.36 -18.95 -4.63
C VAL A 103 3.14 -20.27 -4.75
N GLU A 104 2.55 -21.40 -4.36
CA GLU A 104 3.19 -22.72 -4.52
C GLU A 104 3.55 -22.99 -5.98
N ARG A 105 2.65 -22.66 -6.93
CA ARG A 105 2.96 -22.79 -8.37
C ARG A 105 4.11 -21.90 -8.82
N ALA A 106 4.20 -20.67 -8.28
CA ALA A 106 5.33 -19.78 -8.56
C ALA A 106 6.65 -20.37 -8.06
N HIS A 107 6.69 -20.88 -6.83
CA HIS A 107 7.85 -21.55 -6.26
C HIS A 107 8.25 -22.80 -7.07
N ASN A 108 7.27 -23.63 -7.48
CA ASN A 108 7.54 -24.79 -8.32
C ASN A 108 8.12 -24.42 -9.70
N ALA A 109 7.87 -23.21 -10.17
CA ALA A 109 8.48 -22.63 -11.38
C ALA A 109 9.85 -21.94 -11.10
N GLY A 110 10.32 -21.93 -9.87
CA GLY A 110 11.58 -21.31 -9.45
C GLY A 110 11.51 -19.79 -9.29
N ILE A 111 10.29 -19.23 -9.19
CA ILE A 111 10.06 -17.78 -9.07
C ILE A 111 9.91 -17.42 -7.60
N ARG A 112 10.59 -16.36 -7.17
CA ARG A 112 10.49 -15.79 -5.82
C ARG A 112 9.24 -14.94 -5.67
N VAL A 113 8.65 -14.95 -4.46
CA VAL A 113 7.42 -14.23 -4.17
C VAL A 113 7.58 -13.33 -2.94
N ILE A 114 7.19 -12.07 -3.09
CA ILE A 114 7.13 -11.10 -1.99
C ILE A 114 5.67 -10.77 -1.70
N SER A 115 5.24 -10.94 -0.46
CA SER A 115 4.00 -10.36 0.07
C SER A 115 4.25 -8.89 0.40
N TYR A 116 3.56 -7.98 -0.28
CA TYR A 116 3.69 -6.55 -0.10
C TYR A 116 2.48 -5.99 0.66
N ASP A 117 2.72 -5.33 1.79
CA ASP A 117 1.73 -4.74 2.70
C ASP A 117 0.78 -5.77 3.31
N ARG A 118 0.08 -6.55 2.50
CA ARG A 118 -0.83 -7.62 2.92
C ARG A 118 -0.16 -8.98 2.78
N MET A 119 -0.17 -9.76 3.85
CA MET A 119 0.44 -11.09 3.87
C MET A 119 -0.44 -12.08 3.10
N VAL A 120 0.18 -12.95 2.31
CA VAL A 120 -0.49 -14.17 1.82
C VAL A 120 -0.31 -15.25 2.88
N ASN A 121 -1.41 -15.75 3.44
CA ASN A 121 -1.38 -16.74 4.51
C ASN A 121 -1.09 -18.14 3.98
N ASP A 122 -0.48 -18.97 4.83
CA ASP A 122 -0.19 -20.39 4.58
C ASP A 122 0.55 -20.64 3.24
N ALA A 123 1.42 -19.72 2.83
CA ALA A 123 1.99 -19.67 1.50
C ALA A 123 3.52 -19.78 1.44
N ASP A 124 4.22 -19.62 2.57
CA ASP A 124 5.68 -19.64 2.62
C ASP A 124 6.33 -18.66 1.62
N THR A 125 5.77 -17.45 1.49
CA THR A 125 6.37 -16.44 0.60
C THR A 125 7.81 -16.15 1.01
N ASP A 126 8.68 -15.82 0.04
CA ASP A 126 10.11 -15.63 0.33
C ASP A 126 10.38 -14.43 1.22
N MET A 127 9.48 -13.45 1.20
CA MET A 127 9.59 -12.26 2.05
C MET A 127 8.21 -11.60 2.25
N TYR A 128 8.03 -11.01 3.41
CA TYR A 128 6.94 -10.08 3.71
C TYR A 128 7.51 -8.70 4.01
N ILE A 129 6.96 -7.66 3.38
CA ILE A 129 7.29 -6.28 3.68
C ILE A 129 6.01 -5.47 3.92
N SER A 130 5.92 -4.82 5.09
CA SER A 130 4.73 -4.08 5.52
C SER A 130 5.08 -3.08 6.61
N PHE A 131 4.03 -2.50 7.21
CA PHE A 131 4.13 -1.75 8.45
C PHE A 131 3.83 -2.65 9.66
N ASP A 132 4.26 -2.22 10.85
CA ASP A 132 3.80 -2.83 12.09
C ASP A 132 2.32 -2.47 12.31
N ASN A 133 1.42 -3.31 11.78
CA ASN A 133 -0.01 -3.07 11.83
C ASN A 133 -0.59 -3.19 13.25
N ARG A 134 0.04 -3.98 14.13
CA ARG A 134 -0.31 -3.98 15.55
C ARG A 134 -0.01 -2.61 16.17
N LYS A 135 1.15 -2.04 15.86
CA LYS A 135 1.55 -0.70 16.28
C LYS A 135 0.63 0.39 15.73
N VAL A 136 0.13 0.24 14.50
CA VAL A 136 -0.91 1.13 13.97
C VAL A 136 -2.11 1.17 14.92
N GLY A 137 -2.64 0.03 15.32
CA GLY A 137 -3.74 -0.05 16.28
C GLY A 137 -3.40 0.58 17.63
N GLU A 138 -2.20 0.32 18.14
CA GLU A 138 -1.72 0.91 19.40
C GLU A 138 -1.72 2.44 19.37
N VAL A 139 -1.12 3.07 18.33
CA VAL A 139 -1.05 4.53 18.25
C VAL A 139 -2.41 5.18 18.01
N MET A 140 -3.32 4.51 17.30
CA MET A 140 -4.70 4.96 17.15
C MET A 140 -5.44 4.96 18.50
N ALA A 141 -5.30 3.89 19.29
CA ALA A 141 -5.92 3.77 20.60
C ALA A 141 -5.33 4.78 21.61
N GLN A 142 -4.00 4.95 21.62
CA GLN A 142 -3.33 5.95 22.46
C GLN A 142 -3.85 7.36 22.16
N SER A 143 -3.91 7.74 20.88
CA SER A 143 -4.44 9.03 20.47
C SER A 143 -5.91 9.23 20.88
N MET A 144 -6.72 8.20 20.76
CA MET A 144 -8.12 8.24 21.20
C MET A 144 -8.26 8.39 22.72
N MET A 145 -7.45 7.68 23.51
CA MET A 145 -7.41 7.78 24.97
C MET A 145 -6.96 9.20 25.41
N GLU A 146 -5.98 9.79 24.75
CA GLU A 146 -5.53 11.16 25.01
C GLU A 146 -6.64 12.18 24.73
N ALA A 147 -7.38 12.00 23.64
CA ALA A 147 -8.47 12.89 23.25
C ALA A 147 -9.74 12.71 24.10
N ILE A 148 -9.95 11.53 24.72
CA ILE A 148 -11.13 11.18 25.49
C ILE A 148 -10.72 10.64 26.88
N PRO A 149 -10.10 11.46 27.73
CA PRO A 149 -9.53 11.00 29.01
C PRO A 149 -10.57 10.49 30.02
N ASP A 150 -11.81 10.96 29.89
CA ASP A 150 -12.91 10.57 30.78
C ASP A 150 -13.60 9.25 30.33
N GLY A 151 -13.10 8.62 29.26
CA GLY A 151 -13.69 7.42 28.69
C GLY A 151 -15.02 7.65 27.98
N GLY A 152 -15.69 6.57 27.60
CA GLY A 152 -16.98 6.63 26.92
C GLY A 152 -17.15 5.57 25.82
N LYS A 153 -18.24 5.68 25.07
CA LYS A 153 -18.57 4.76 23.99
C LYS A 153 -17.81 5.12 22.73
N ILE A 154 -17.32 4.11 22.04
CA ILE A 154 -16.65 4.28 20.74
C ILE A 154 -17.15 3.24 19.74
N PHE A 155 -17.02 3.56 18.44
CA PHE A 155 -17.27 2.64 17.34
C PHE A 155 -15.94 2.21 16.71
N MET A 156 -15.93 1.02 16.11
CA MET A 156 -14.87 0.53 15.24
C MET A 156 -15.43 0.23 13.86
N ILE A 157 -15.12 1.08 12.89
CA ILE A 157 -15.49 0.90 11.48
C ILE A 157 -14.23 0.49 10.73
N GLN A 158 -14.08 -0.81 10.54
CA GLN A 158 -12.85 -1.45 10.12
C GLN A 158 -12.79 -1.64 8.59
N GLY A 159 -11.63 -2.03 8.08
CA GLY A 159 -11.44 -2.46 6.69
C GLY A 159 -12.00 -3.85 6.40
N SER A 160 -11.61 -4.43 5.28
CA SER A 160 -12.09 -5.74 4.82
C SER A 160 -11.58 -6.88 5.70
N ALA A 161 -12.47 -7.78 6.12
CA ALA A 161 -12.12 -8.97 6.88
C ALA A 161 -11.25 -9.99 6.09
N SER A 162 -11.11 -9.81 4.77
CA SER A 162 -10.21 -10.61 3.92
C SER A 162 -8.75 -10.15 3.96
N ASP A 163 -8.46 -9.06 4.66
CA ASP A 163 -7.14 -8.48 4.83
C ASP A 163 -6.63 -8.75 6.25
N ASN A 164 -5.51 -9.48 6.36
CA ASN A 164 -4.92 -9.83 7.64
C ASN A 164 -4.46 -8.61 8.47
N ASN A 165 -4.20 -7.48 7.83
CA ASN A 165 -3.81 -6.25 8.53
C ASN A 165 -4.91 -5.76 9.46
N VAL A 166 -6.18 -5.96 9.07
CA VAL A 166 -7.36 -5.55 9.87
C VAL A 166 -7.36 -6.22 11.24
N ASP A 167 -7.09 -7.52 11.29
CA ASP A 167 -7.02 -8.26 12.55
C ASP A 167 -5.87 -7.76 13.44
N MET A 168 -4.69 -7.48 12.85
CA MET A 168 -3.54 -6.97 13.60
C MET A 168 -3.78 -5.56 14.16
N VAL A 169 -4.37 -4.66 13.37
CA VAL A 169 -4.74 -3.30 13.82
C VAL A 169 -5.77 -3.40 14.94
N LYS A 170 -6.80 -4.22 14.77
CA LYS A 170 -7.83 -4.45 15.80
C LYS A 170 -7.19 -4.94 17.11
N GLU A 171 -6.33 -5.95 17.02
CA GLU A 171 -5.67 -6.52 18.21
C GLU A 171 -4.84 -5.47 18.96
N GLY A 172 -4.04 -4.68 18.25
CA GLY A 172 -3.24 -3.60 18.84
C GLY A 172 -4.11 -2.51 19.48
N PHE A 173 -5.21 -2.15 18.82
CA PHE A 173 -6.17 -1.16 19.31
C PHE A 173 -6.87 -1.65 20.58
N GLU A 174 -7.47 -2.84 20.57
CA GLU A 174 -8.20 -3.40 21.71
C GLU A 174 -7.29 -3.68 22.91
N ASP A 175 -6.07 -4.21 22.67
CA ASP A 175 -5.12 -4.47 23.75
C ASP A 175 -4.73 -3.18 24.49
N THR A 176 -4.53 -2.09 23.74
CA THR A 176 -4.21 -0.78 24.31
C THR A 176 -5.37 -0.21 25.11
N LEU A 177 -6.61 -0.37 24.63
CA LEU A 177 -7.82 0.11 25.32
C LEU A 177 -8.10 -0.59 26.64
N LYS A 178 -7.56 -1.78 26.91
CA LYS A 178 -7.78 -2.54 28.16
C LYS A 178 -7.47 -1.72 29.42
N ASN A 179 -6.63 -0.70 29.30
CA ASN A 179 -6.22 0.17 30.39
C ASN A 179 -6.98 1.51 30.41
N SER A 180 -8.14 1.61 29.76
CA SER A 180 -8.95 2.81 29.66
C SER A 180 -10.42 2.55 30.01
N ASP A 181 -11.18 3.64 30.17
CA ASP A 181 -12.65 3.59 30.34
C ASP A 181 -13.40 3.73 29.00
N LEU A 182 -12.71 3.61 27.86
CA LEU A 182 -13.32 3.54 26.54
C LEU A 182 -13.92 2.17 26.28
N LYS A 183 -15.11 2.12 25.68
CA LYS A 183 -15.83 0.88 25.41
C LYS A 183 -16.28 0.84 23.94
N VAL A 184 -15.83 -0.17 23.23
CA VAL A 184 -16.35 -0.48 21.89
C VAL A 184 -17.77 -0.99 22.04
N VAL A 185 -18.75 -0.28 21.49
CA VAL A 185 -20.18 -0.62 21.54
C VAL A 185 -20.76 -0.98 20.17
N TYR A 186 -20.05 -0.67 19.10
CA TYR A 186 -20.42 -1.02 17.73
C TYR A 186 -19.18 -1.34 16.88
N GLU A 187 -19.29 -2.40 16.09
CA GLU A 187 -18.23 -2.83 15.16
C GLU A 187 -18.84 -3.19 13.82
N ALA A 188 -18.18 -2.76 12.73
CA ALA A 188 -18.50 -3.16 11.37
C ALA A 188 -17.25 -3.23 10.49
N ASN A 189 -17.32 -4.04 9.43
CA ASN A 189 -16.27 -4.16 8.45
C ASN A 189 -16.75 -3.64 7.09
N CYS A 190 -15.96 -2.75 6.49
CA CYS A 190 -16.17 -2.31 5.11
C CYS A 190 -15.55 -3.34 4.17
N GLU A 191 -16.37 -4.30 3.73
CA GLU A 191 -15.91 -5.37 2.85
C GLU A 191 -15.29 -4.82 1.56
N GLY A 192 -14.17 -5.43 1.16
CA GLY A 192 -13.41 -4.97 0.01
C GLY A 192 -12.81 -3.58 0.15
N TRP A 193 -12.75 -3.03 1.36
CA TRP A 193 -12.32 -1.66 1.63
C TRP A 193 -13.20 -0.59 0.94
N VAL A 194 -14.48 -0.92 0.67
CA VAL A 194 -15.45 0.01 0.09
C VAL A 194 -15.89 0.98 1.17
N ALA A 195 -15.33 2.19 1.15
CA ALA A 195 -15.50 3.19 2.21
C ALA A 195 -16.96 3.65 2.37
N GLU A 196 -17.72 3.68 1.27
CA GLU A 196 -19.14 4.11 1.24
C GLU A 196 -20.02 3.27 2.18
N LEU A 197 -19.65 2.02 2.46
CA LEU A 197 -20.38 1.18 3.42
C LEU A 197 -20.37 1.76 4.83
N ALA A 198 -19.35 2.55 5.18
CA ALA A 198 -19.25 3.17 6.49
C ALA A 198 -20.38 4.14 6.81
N ALA A 199 -20.97 4.77 5.79
CA ALA A 199 -22.06 5.72 5.97
C ALA A 199 -23.26 5.04 6.64
N ASP A 200 -23.74 3.93 6.07
CA ASP A 200 -24.89 3.19 6.60
C ASP A 200 -24.61 2.65 8.01
N TYR A 201 -23.39 2.14 8.26
CA TYR A 201 -22.97 1.61 9.57
C TYR A 201 -22.99 2.69 10.65
N VAL A 202 -22.49 3.89 10.33
CA VAL A 202 -22.43 5.00 11.30
C VAL A 202 -23.82 5.57 11.55
N GLU A 203 -24.69 5.69 10.53
CA GLU A 203 -26.09 6.09 10.72
C GLU A 203 -26.82 5.13 11.67
N GLU A 204 -26.72 3.82 11.43
CA GLU A 204 -27.31 2.79 12.30
C GLU A 204 -26.77 2.89 13.74
N ALA A 205 -25.45 3.01 13.89
CA ALA A 205 -24.81 3.08 15.19
C ALA A 205 -25.18 4.34 15.98
N LEU A 206 -25.35 5.48 15.32
CA LEU A 206 -25.77 6.75 15.93
C LEU A 206 -27.22 6.72 16.44
N GLU A 207 -28.12 5.97 15.78
CA GLU A 207 -29.49 5.77 16.28
C GLU A 207 -29.51 5.04 17.62
N GLU A 208 -28.60 4.06 17.81
CA GLU A 208 -28.52 3.26 19.04
C GLU A 208 -27.66 3.95 20.12
N TYR A 209 -26.58 4.62 19.71
CA TYR A 209 -25.59 5.23 20.61
C TYR A 209 -25.33 6.71 20.25
N PRO A 210 -26.31 7.60 20.47
CA PRO A 210 -26.14 9.03 20.10
C PRO A 210 -25.13 9.77 20.97
N ASP A 211 -24.65 9.17 22.05
CA ASP A 211 -23.66 9.71 23.00
C ASP A 211 -22.22 9.21 22.73
N VAL A 212 -21.97 8.66 21.54
CA VAL A 212 -20.64 8.19 21.12
C VAL A 212 -19.59 9.30 21.26
N LYS A 213 -18.40 8.95 21.70
CA LYS A 213 -17.28 9.89 21.91
C LYS A 213 -16.19 9.78 20.86
N GLY A 214 -16.00 8.61 20.27
CA GLY A 214 -14.95 8.38 19.27
C GLY A 214 -15.29 7.30 18.27
N ILE A 215 -14.66 7.36 17.12
CA ILE A 215 -14.78 6.36 16.05
C ILE A 215 -13.38 6.03 15.53
N MET A 216 -13.01 4.76 15.61
CA MET A 216 -11.84 4.20 14.95
C MET A 216 -12.24 3.82 13.53
N CYS A 217 -11.53 4.36 12.55
CA CYS A 217 -11.73 4.07 11.14
C CYS A 217 -10.57 3.24 10.60
N GLY A 218 -10.88 2.19 9.85
CA GLY A 218 -9.90 1.27 9.28
C GLY A 218 -8.86 1.96 8.39
N ASN A 219 -9.23 3.05 7.71
CA ASN A 219 -8.33 3.95 6.99
C ASN A 219 -8.95 5.35 6.83
N ASP A 220 -8.23 6.26 6.19
CA ASP A 220 -8.65 7.64 5.98
C ASP A 220 -9.79 7.81 4.97
N ASP A 221 -9.93 6.89 4.00
CA ASP A 221 -11.10 6.86 3.09
C ASP A 221 -12.39 6.56 3.88
N ILE A 222 -12.34 5.55 4.77
CA ILE A 222 -13.45 5.24 5.68
C ILE A 222 -13.72 6.43 6.60
N ALA A 223 -12.68 7.09 7.14
CA ALA A 223 -12.82 8.28 7.96
C ALA A 223 -13.53 9.42 7.21
N SER A 224 -13.33 9.54 5.89
CA SER A 224 -14.02 10.54 5.06
C SER A 224 -15.53 10.34 5.10
N GLN A 225 -16.02 9.12 4.92
CA GLN A 225 -17.45 8.80 4.96
C GLN A 225 -18.02 8.99 6.38
N VAL A 226 -17.32 8.53 7.39
CA VAL A 226 -17.70 8.71 8.80
C VAL A 226 -17.87 10.19 9.14
N ILE A 227 -16.90 11.04 8.78
CA ILE A 227 -16.92 12.47 9.09
C ILE A 227 -18.05 13.18 8.32
N GLN A 228 -18.36 12.75 7.11
CA GLN A 228 -19.52 13.27 6.37
C GLN A 228 -20.82 13.02 7.16
N ILE A 229 -21.06 11.81 7.64
CA ILE A 229 -22.25 11.48 8.43
C ILE A 229 -22.26 12.25 9.76
N LEU A 230 -21.11 12.39 10.40
CA LEU A 230 -20.99 13.20 11.62
C LEU A 230 -21.32 14.67 11.33
N ALA A 231 -20.93 15.22 10.17
CA ALA A 231 -21.24 16.60 9.79
C ALA A 231 -22.74 16.80 9.56
N GLU A 232 -23.41 15.86 8.89
CA GLU A 232 -24.87 15.86 8.68
C GLU A 232 -25.64 15.85 10.01
N ASN A 233 -25.07 15.18 11.03
CA ASN A 233 -25.62 15.13 12.39
C ASN A 233 -25.08 16.23 13.33
N GLN A 234 -24.30 17.19 12.83
CA GLN A 234 -23.68 18.28 13.61
C GLN A 234 -22.71 17.77 14.69
N LEU A 235 -22.08 16.63 14.47
CA LEU A 235 -21.14 15.98 15.39
C LEU A 235 -19.68 16.04 14.92
N ALA A 236 -19.42 16.51 13.69
CA ALA A 236 -18.05 16.66 13.18
C ALA A 236 -17.22 17.61 14.08
N GLY A 237 -16.03 17.17 14.46
CA GLY A 237 -15.17 17.87 15.42
C GLY A 237 -15.59 17.74 16.90
N GLN A 238 -16.74 17.10 17.19
CA GLN A 238 -17.18 16.78 18.56
C GLN A 238 -16.92 15.29 18.90
N VAL A 239 -17.10 14.41 17.92
CA VAL A 239 -16.73 12.99 18.02
C VAL A 239 -15.30 12.86 17.50
N ILE A 240 -14.44 12.23 18.29
CA ILE A 240 -13.03 12.01 17.94
C ILE A 240 -12.93 10.93 16.87
N VAL A 241 -12.31 11.26 15.75
CA VAL A 241 -12.08 10.30 14.64
C VAL A 241 -10.60 10.05 14.48
N VAL A 242 -10.21 8.77 14.45
CA VAL A 242 -8.85 8.32 14.19
C VAL A 242 -8.84 7.44 12.94
N GLY A 243 -7.81 7.59 12.11
CA GLY A 243 -7.63 6.87 10.85
C GLY A 243 -6.19 6.43 10.63
N GLN A 244 -5.86 5.98 9.44
CA GLN A 244 -4.49 5.65 9.01
C GLN A 244 -4.31 5.95 7.52
N ASP A 245 -3.05 6.02 7.10
CA ASP A 245 -2.43 6.18 5.79
C ASP A 245 -1.85 7.60 5.54
N GLY A 246 -2.38 8.65 6.15
CA GLY A 246 -1.91 10.01 5.95
C GLY A 246 -2.38 10.63 4.64
N ASP A 247 -3.58 10.27 4.18
CA ASP A 247 -4.16 10.80 2.95
C ASP A 247 -4.30 12.32 3.00
N LEU A 248 -4.19 12.99 1.86
CA LEU A 248 -4.28 14.45 1.81
C LEU A 248 -5.57 14.97 2.45
N ALA A 249 -6.70 14.36 2.16
CA ALA A 249 -7.99 14.73 2.75
C ALA A 249 -8.01 14.55 4.28
N ALA A 250 -7.34 13.54 4.82
CA ALA A 250 -7.19 13.34 6.26
C ALA A 250 -6.31 14.43 6.88
N CYS A 251 -5.20 14.78 6.23
CA CYS A 251 -4.33 15.86 6.67
C CYS A 251 -5.07 17.21 6.70
N GLN A 252 -5.92 17.50 5.70
CA GLN A 252 -6.80 18.65 5.69
C GLN A 252 -7.76 18.64 6.87
N ARG A 253 -8.45 17.51 7.12
CA ARG A 253 -9.38 17.37 8.24
C ARG A 253 -8.72 17.48 9.61
N ILE A 254 -7.47 17.05 9.74
CA ILE A 254 -6.69 17.22 10.99
C ILE A 254 -6.44 18.69 11.27
N VAL A 255 -6.00 19.47 10.29
CA VAL A 255 -5.78 20.91 10.50
C VAL A 255 -7.10 21.69 10.67
N GLU A 256 -8.20 21.23 10.07
CA GLU A 256 -9.55 21.76 10.24
C GLU A 256 -10.20 21.35 11.58
N GLY A 257 -9.72 20.28 12.22
CA GLY A 257 -10.20 19.79 13.51
C GLY A 257 -11.38 18.83 13.43
N THR A 258 -11.68 18.23 12.28
CA THR A 258 -12.74 17.23 12.11
C THR A 258 -12.25 15.79 12.17
N GLN A 259 -10.93 15.57 12.00
CA GLN A 259 -10.24 14.32 12.30
C GLN A 259 -9.14 14.61 13.34
N TYR A 260 -9.00 13.75 14.34
CA TYR A 260 -8.03 13.96 15.41
C TYR A 260 -6.62 13.54 15.02
N MET A 261 -6.49 12.36 14.39
CA MET A 261 -5.21 11.82 13.97
C MET A 261 -5.33 10.90 12.76
N THR A 262 -4.21 10.70 12.09
CA THR A 262 -3.98 9.58 11.18
C THR A 262 -2.69 8.86 11.58
N ALA A 263 -2.69 7.52 11.56
CA ALA A 263 -1.47 6.73 11.68
C ALA A 263 -0.76 6.78 10.32
N PHE A 264 0.21 7.66 10.20
CA PHE A 264 0.97 7.86 8.97
C PHE A 264 1.89 6.68 8.72
N LYS A 265 1.85 6.20 7.51
CA LYS A 265 2.70 5.15 6.99
C LYS A 265 3.50 5.69 5.81
N SER A 266 4.83 5.70 5.91
CA SER A 266 5.71 6.15 4.82
C SER A 266 5.66 5.15 3.66
N ILE A 267 4.58 5.20 2.86
CA ILE A 267 4.36 4.30 1.72
C ILE A 267 5.45 4.41 0.66
N GLU A 268 6.06 5.60 0.52
CA GLU A 268 7.19 5.78 -0.39
C GLU A 268 8.42 4.99 0.05
N ASP A 269 8.71 4.96 1.36
CA ASP A 269 9.81 4.15 1.89
C ASP A 269 9.52 2.66 1.79
N LEU A 270 8.28 2.24 2.03
CA LEU A 270 7.86 0.85 1.85
C LEU A 270 8.05 0.41 0.40
N ALA A 271 7.51 1.17 -0.55
CA ALA A 271 7.56 0.84 -1.97
C ALA A 271 8.99 0.84 -2.51
N ARG A 272 9.81 1.81 -2.11
CA ARG A 272 11.23 1.87 -2.47
C ARG A 272 11.98 0.64 -1.97
N GLN A 273 11.88 0.33 -0.67
CA GLN A 273 12.55 -0.84 -0.09
C GLN A 273 12.06 -2.14 -0.72
N ALA A 274 10.76 -2.28 -0.99
CA ALA A 274 10.22 -3.47 -1.65
C ALA A 274 10.80 -3.67 -3.05
N ALA A 275 10.94 -2.60 -3.84
CA ALA A 275 11.57 -2.65 -5.16
C ALA A 275 13.07 -3.02 -5.07
N GLU A 276 13.79 -2.45 -4.11
CA GLU A 276 15.20 -2.78 -3.85
C GLU A 276 15.37 -4.25 -3.47
N TYR A 277 14.52 -4.77 -2.58
CA TYR A 277 14.53 -6.19 -2.19
C TYR A 277 14.15 -7.11 -3.36
N ALA A 278 13.16 -6.74 -4.18
CA ALA A 278 12.77 -7.53 -5.33
C ALA A 278 13.90 -7.64 -6.36
N VAL A 279 14.57 -6.54 -6.69
CA VAL A 279 15.72 -6.52 -7.61
C VAL A 279 16.88 -7.35 -7.03
N LYS A 280 17.25 -7.12 -5.77
CA LYS A 280 18.33 -7.84 -5.13
C LYS A 280 18.05 -9.34 -5.02
N MET A 281 16.81 -9.72 -4.75
CA MET A 281 16.38 -11.12 -4.72
C MET A 281 16.48 -11.78 -6.10
N ALA A 282 16.16 -11.05 -7.17
CA ALA A 282 16.33 -11.53 -8.55
C ALA A 282 17.82 -11.71 -8.90
N GLU A 283 18.69 -10.80 -8.50
CA GLU A 283 20.13 -10.85 -8.77
C GLU A 283 20.85 -11.95 -7.99
N GLU A 284 20.58 -12.05 -6.68
CA GLU A 284 21.30 -12.93 -5.77
C GLU A 284 20.64 -14.30 -5.58
N GLY A 285 19.39 -14.47 -5.99
CA GLY A 285 18.60 -15.69 -5.78
C GLY A 285 18.28 -16.00 -4.32
N LYS A 286 18.45 -15.03 -3.41
CA LYS A 286 18.24 -15.17 -1.97
C LYS A 286 17.76 -13.86 -1.36
N ILE A 287 17.27 -13.95 -0.12
CA ILE A 287 16.85 -12.80 0.68
C ILE A 287 18.07 -12.02 1.15
N SER A 288 17.94 -10.71 1.21
CA SER A 288 19.00 -9.83 1.70
C SER A 288 19.30 -10.09 3.18
N SER A 289 20.60 -10.05 3.55
CA SER A 289 21.07 -10.36 4.90
C SER A 289 20.65 -9.33 5.97
N ASP A 290 20.12 -8.19 5.58
CA ASP A 290 19.58 -7.17 6.48
C ASP A 290 18.10 -7.40 6.85
N VAL A 291 17.46 -8.39 6.24
CA VAL A 291 16.14 -8.88 6.66
C VAL A 291 16.35 -9.94 7.74
N THR A 292 16.23 -9.54 9.00
CA THR A 292 16.53 -10.37 10.18
C THR A 292 15.30 -10.79 10.96
N ASP A 293 14.18 -10.09 10.76
CA ASP A 293 12.92 -10.37 11.45
C ASP A 293 12.11 -11.41 10.69
N THR A 294 11.15 -12.03 11.39
CA THR A 294 10.19 -12.97 10.80
C THR A 294 8.78 -12.65 11.28
N MET A 295 7.81 -12.96 10.43
CA MET A 295 6.39 -12.97 10.78
C MET A 295 5.76 -14.29 10.38
N ASN A 296 4.86 -14.80 11.22
CA ASN A 296 4.15 -16.05 10.94
C ASN A 296 2.97 -15.78 10.01
N ASP A 297 2.87 -16.54 8.90
CA ASP A 297 1.80 -16.41 7.90
C ASP A 297 0.58 -17.31 8.20
N GLY A 298 0.61 -18.00 9.33
CA GLY A 298 -0.34 -19.02 9.73
C GLY A 298 0.30 -20.40 9.81
N SER A 299 1.19 -20.75 8.91
CA SER A 299 1.89 -22.04 8.83
C SER A 299 3.41 -21.92 8.86
N TYR A 300 3.97 -20.80 8.39
CA TYR A 300 5.40 -20.61 8.19
C TYR A 300 5.88 -19.31 8.81
N ASP A 301 7.15 -19.29 9.25
CA ASP A 301 7.81 -18.08 9.69
C ASP A 301 8.51 -17.42 8.48
N ILE A 302 7.91 -16.35 7.97
CA ILE A 302 8.33 -15.65 6.76
C ILE A 302 9.35 -14.57 7.13
N PRO A 303 10.50 -14.48 6.43
CA PRO A 303 11.40 -13.33 6.56
C PRO A 303 10.64 -12.03 6.34
N ALA A 304 10.75 -11.10 7.28
CA ALA A 304 9.92 -9.90 7.29
C ALA A 304 10.74 -8.61 7.45
N LYS A 305 10.28 -7.58 6.77
CA LYS A 305 10.68 -6.19 7.01
C LYS A 305 9.43 -5.38 7.35
N VAL A 306 9.38 -4.84 8.54
CA VAL A 306 8.28 -4.01 8.99
C VAL A 306 8.76 -2.59 9.31
N LEU A 307 7.98 -1.60 8.88
CA LEU A 307 8.23 -0.18 9.10
C LEU A 307 7.30 0.32 10.21
N GLU A 308 7.80 1.25 11.03
CA GLU A 308 7.01 1.86 12.11
C GLU A 308 6.04 2.91 11.59
N PRO A 309 4.77 2.92 12.04
CA PRO A 309 3.86 4.02 11.80
C PRO A 309 4.16 5.20 12.71
N VAL A 310 3.75 6.40 12.32
CA VAL A 310 3.84 7.62 13.12
C VAL A 310 2.44 8.17 13.35
N ALA A 311 2.07 8.42 14.61
CA ALA A 311 0.83 9.12 14.92
C ALA A 311 0.95 10.60 14.49
N VAL A 312 0.13 11.02 13.52
CA VAL A 312 0.08 12.39 13.04
C VAL A 312 -1.17 13.08 13.57
N THR A 313 -0.97 14.13 14.31
CA THR A 313 -1.99 15.04 14.84
C THR A 313 -1.71 16.46 14.37
N ARG A 314 -2.56 17.41 14.77
CA ARG A 314 -2.34 18.82 14.46
C ARG A 314 -1.00 19.36 14.99
N ASP A 315 -0.48 18.76 16.06
CA ASP A 315 0.73 19.25 16.74
C ASP A 315 2.02 18.92 15.99
N ASN A 316 2.04 17.85 15.17
CA ASN A 316 3.24 17.40 14.47
C ASN A 316 3.07 17.22 12.95
N ILE A 317 1.91 17.59 12.39
CA ILE A 317 1.63 17.43 10.96
C ILE A 317 2.62 18.19 10.07
N ASP A 318 3.05 19.36 10.50
CA ASP A 318 4.02 20.16 9.75
C ASP A 318 5.37 19.44 9.66
N GLU A 319 5.86 18.93 10.78
CA GLU A 319 7.13 18.20 10.82
C GLU A 319 7.08 16.89 10.03
N VAL A 320 6.04 16.08 10.27
CA VAL A 320 5.98 14.71 9.72
C VAL A 320 5.55 14.70 8.26
N ILE A 321 4.50 15.46 7.91
CA ILE A 321 3.88 15.40 6.58
C ILE A 321 4.47 16.42 5.63
N ILE A 322 4.62 17.69 6.08
CA ILE A 322 5.02 18.79 5.20
C ILE A 322 6.54 18.83 5.06
N ASP A 323 7.27 18.94 6.16
CA ASP A 323 8.73 18.97 6.15
C ASP A 323 9.30 17.61 5.72
N GLY A 324 8.58 16.52 6.02
CA GLY A 324 8.86 15.17 5.48
C GLY A 324 8.63 15.03 3.97
N GLY A 325 8.00 16.02 3.33
CA GLY A 325 7.80 16.07 1.86
C GLY A 325 6.67 15.18 1.33
N PHE A 326 5.81 14.64 2.21
CA PHE A 326 4.73 13.75 1.79
C PHE A 326 3.56 14.48 1.12
N HIS A 327 3.12 15.62 1.71
CA HIS A 327 2.16 16.54 1.12
C HIS A 327 2.67 17.98 1.21
N ARG A 328 2.18 18.82 0.31
CA ARG A 328 2.54 20.24 0.28
C ARG A 328 1.70 21.04 1.29
N ARG A 329 2.32 22.06 1.91
CA ARG A 329 1.64 22.92 2.87
C ARG A 329 0.40 23.59 2.31
N ASP A 330 0.47 24.12 1.08
CA ASP A 330 -0.65 24.80 0.43
C ASP A 330 -1.82 23.87 0.11
N GLU A 331 -1.57 22.56 -0.03
CA GLU A 331 -2.61 21.54 -0.20
C GLU A 331 -3.24 21.15 1.13
N VAL A 332 -2.42 20.92 2.17
CA VAL A 332 -2.89 20.53 3.51
C VAL A 332 -3.73 21.65 4.16
N TYR A 333 -3.28 22.89 4.05
CA TYR A 333 -3.96 24.06 4.65
C TYR A 333 -4.91 24.78 3.69
N LEU A 334 -5.41 24.08 2.65
CA LEU A 334 -6.22 24.66 1.57
C LEU A 334 -7.41 25.49 2.06
N ASN A 335 -8.06 25.07 3.14
CA ASN A 335 -9.28 25.67 3.67
C ASN A 335 -9.05 26.50 4.94
N ILE A 336 -7.80 26.70 5.34
CA ILE A 336 -7.44 27.42 6.56
C ILE A 336 -6.50 28.57 6.20
N ASP A 337 -6.86 29.79 6.63
CA ASP A 337 -5.93 30.90 6.60
C ASP A 337 -4.84 30.66 7.65
N TYR A 338 -3.63 30.35 7.19
CA TYR A 338 -2.44 30.31 8.03
C TYR A 338 -1.59 31.54 7.74
N ASP A 339 -1.35 32.34 8.77
CA ASP A 339 -0.40 33.41 8.65
C ASP A 339 1.00 32.81 8.50
N THR A 340 1.67 33.14 7.39
CA THR A 340 3.10 32.88 7.21
C THR A 340 3.87 33.82 8.13
N GLU A 341 4.07 33.42 9.39
CA GLU A 341 5.07 34.00 10.25
C GLU A 341 6.48 33.49 10.00
#